data_14f175be7f5f7e178a7dcc87a0463f4a
#
_entry.id   14f175be7f5f7e178a7dcc87a0463f4a
#
_cell.length_a   1.000
_cell.length_b   1.000
_cell.length_c   1.000
_cell.angle_alpha   90.00
_cell.angle_beta   90.00
_cell.angle_gamma   90.00
#
_symmetry.space_group_name_H-M   'P 1'
#
loop_
_entity.id
_entity.type
_entity.pdbx_description
1 polymer ?
#
loop_
_entity_poly.entity_id
_entity_poly.type
_entity_poly.pdbx_seq_one_letter_code
_entity_poly.pdbx_strand_id
1 'polypeptide(L)'
;PEFYKFTNKLIPNKFPSLDKDHPRLLIPFRDEEGEVFAYQGRAFGNEQPKYLTIKLQDRDKIFGLDRVTKKEPIYVVEGPLDSLFLDNCIAVGGADFDRPLSIEGSLITNGELTVVFDNEPRNKEICKLIEKTINTGRKVCLWPESMKHKDINDMILGGYTKEEIQEIIKQNTFQTPLAQMRFVTWRKIND
;
A
#
# COMPACT_ATOMS: atom_id res chain seq x y z
N PRO A 1 22.18 -0.19 1.85
CA PRO A 1 23.30 0.26 1.05
C PRO A 1 23.16 1.73 0.67
N GLU A 2 24.24 2.38 0.26
CA GLU A 2 24.22 3.67 -0.41
C GLU A 2 23.44 3.52 -1.73
N PHE A 3 22.36 4.26 -1.84
CA PHE A 3 21.30 3.95 -2.81
C PHE A 3 21.70 4.29 -4.26
N TYR A 4 22.35 5.43 -4.47
CA TYR A 4 22.77 5.85 -5.81
C TYR A 4 23.89 4.96 -6.35
N LYS A 5 24.88 4.63 -5.52
CA LYS A 5 25.95 3.68 -5.87
C LYS A 5 25.40 2.30 -6.18
N PHE A 6 24.43 1.83 -5.37
CA PHE A 6 23.76 0.56 -5.62
C PHE A 6 23.01 0.59 -6.96
N THR A 7 22.23 1.65 -7.20
CA THR A 7 21.46 1.81 -8.44
C THR A 7 22.37 1.86 -9.67
N ASN A 8 23.49 2.61 -9.61
CA ASN A 8 24.40 2.75 -10.74
C ASN A 8 25.14 1.45 -11.11
N LYS A 9 25.18 0.44 -10.22
CA LYS A 9 25.65 -0.91 -10.58
C LYS A 9 24.65 -1.67 -11.47
N LEU A 10 23.36 -1.37 -11.34
CA LEU A 10 22.30 -2.02 -12.10
C LEU A 10 21.94 -1.24 -13.37
N ILE A 11 21.94 0.08 -13.26
CA ILE A 11 21.62 1.02 -14.34
C ILE A 11 22.74 2.07 -14.38
N PRO A 12 23.77 1.88 -15.22
CA PRO A 12 24.89 2.82 -15.29
C PRO A 12 24.46 4.26 -15.51
N ASN A 13 25.08 5.19 -14.78
CA ASN A 13 24.83 6.64 -14.85
C ASN A 13 23.38 7.10 -14.53
N LYS A 14 22.57 6.26 -13.88
CA LYS A 14 21.22 6.69 -13.44
C LYS A 14 21.27 7.89 -12.50
N PHE A 15 22.25 7.92 -11.62
CA PHE A 15 22.59 9.06 -10.76
C PHE A 15 24.01 9.57 -11.11
N PRO A 16 24.12 10.64 -11.93
CA PRO A 16 25.43 11.15 -12.37
C PRO A 16 26.23 11.79 -11.23
N SER A 17 25.57 12.36 -10.20
CA SER A 17 26.21 12.83 -8.97
C SER A 17 25.87 11.91 -7.80
N LEU A 18 26.86 11.68 -6.93
CA LEU A 18 26.72 10.92 -5.69
C LEU A 18 26.72 11.80 -4.44
N ASP A 19 26.74 13.14 -4.60
CA ASP A 19 26.86 14.08 -3.48
C ASP A 19 25.72 13.98 -2.45
N LYS A 20 24.53 13.53 -2.91
CA LYS A 20 23.37 13.33 -2.06
C LYS A 20 23.06 11.84 -1.83
N ASP A 21 24.03 10.98 -2.07
CA ASP A 21 23.85 9.55 -1.80
C ASP A 21 23.91 9.28 -0.29
N HIS A 22 23.00 8.43 0.16
CA HIS A 22 22.96 7.98 1.55
C HIS A 22 22.31 6.58 1.62
N PRO A 23 22.55 5.86 2.74
CA PRO A 23 21.95 4.56 2.95
C PRO A 23 20.42 4.63 2.96
N ARG A 24 19.77 3.65 2.28
CA ARG A 24 18.33 3.45 2.26
C ARG A 24 17.98 1.99 2.52
N LEU A 25 16.83 1.77 3.11
CA LEU A 25 16.22 0.44 3.12
C LEU A 25 15.80 0.09 1.70
N LEU A 26 16.29 -1.04 1.17
CA LEU A 26 15.88 -1.54 -0.14
C LEU A 26 14.66 -2.43 0.00
N ILE A 27 13.62 -2.12 -0.77
CA ILE A 27 12.36 -2.85 -0.83
C ILE A 27 12.22 -3.35 -2.27
N PRO A 28 12.51 -4.64 -2.56
CA PRO A 28 12.38 -5.20 -3.90
C PRO A 28 10.90 -5.46 -4.23
N PHE A 29 10.50 -5.09 -5.44
CA PHE A 29 9.19 -5.42 -6.01
C PHE A 29 9.41 -6.63 -6.92
N ARG A 30 8.72 -7.72 -6.61
CA ARG A 30 8.80 -8.98 -7.32
C ARG A 30 7.49 -9.27 -8.04
N ASP A 31 7.60 -9.90 -9.19
CA ASP A 31 6.44 -10.44 -9.90
C ASP A 31 6.00 -11.79 -9.30
N GLU A 32 5.02 -12.42 -9.93
CA GLU A 32 4.44 -13.69 -9.49
C GLU A 32 5.46 -14.85 -9.55
N GLU A 33 6.46 -14.74 -10.42
CA GLU A 33 7.56 -15.68 -10.56
C GLU A 33 8.71 -15.41 -9.57
N GLY A 34 8.63 -14.33 -8.79
CA GLY A 34 9.63 -13.92 -7.82
C GLY A 34 10.78 -13.09 -8.40
N GLU A 35 10.74 -12.73 -9.69
CA GLU A 35 11.75 -11.92 -10.34
C GLU A 35 11.61 -10.43 -9.96
N VAL A 36 12.73 -9.78 -9.67
CA VAL A 36 12.73 -8.35 -9.28
C VAL A 36 12.58 -7.46 -10.51
N PHE A 37 11.47 -6.74 -10.62
CA PHE A 37 11.21 -5.79 -11.70
C PHE A 37 11.37 -4.31 -11.30
N ALA A 38 11.38 -4.02 -10.01
CA ALA A 38 11.63 -2.68 -9.45
C ALA A 38 12.16 -2.79 -8.03
N TYR A 39 12.70 -1.71 -7.51
CA TYR A 39 12.98 -1.59 -6.07
C TYR A 39 12.77 -0.16 -5.60
N GLN A 40 12.44 -0.04 -4.34
CA GLN A 40 12.22 1.24 -3.68
C GLN A 40 13.25 1.42 -2.57
N GLY A 41 13.87 2.59 -2.51
CA GLY A 41 14.75 3.00 -1.42
C GLY A 41 14.02 3.89 -0.45
N ARG A 42 13.78 3.43 0.78
CA ARG A 42 13.23 4.26 1.85
C ARG A 42 14.36 4.88 2.67
N ALA A 43 14.32 6.20 2.86
CA ALA A 43 15.24 6.91 3.75
C ALA A 43 15.05 6.47 5.22
N PHE A 44 16.14 6.41 5.98
CA PHE A 44 16.11 6.06 7.40
C PHE A 44 15.76 7.26 8.30
N GLY A 45 16.08 8.46 7.87
CA GLY A 45 15.87 9.68 8.62
C GLY A 45 15.00 10.68 7.85
N ASN A 46 15.43 11.95 7.90
CA ASN A 46 14.68 13.07 7.27
C ASN A 46 15.14 13.37 5.83
N GLU A 47 15.96 12.51 5.26
CA GLU A 47 16.45 12.68 3.88
C GLU A 47 15.32 12.67 2.88
N GLN A 48 15.39 13.61 1.93
CA GLN A 48 14.38 13.74 0.87
C GLN A 48 14.91 13.25 -0.48
N PRO A 49 14.06 12.67 -1.30
CA PRO A 49 12.69 12.25 -1.00
C PRO A 49 12.65 11.02 -0.07
N LYS A 50 11.61 10.91 0.75
CA LYS A 50 11.44 9.78 1.68
C LYS A 50 11.48 8.43 0.97
N TYR A 51 10.92 8.35 -0.23
CA TYR A 51 10.91 7.17 -1.09
C TYR A 51 11.46 7.49 -2.48
N LEU A 52 12.32 6.62 -3.00
CA LEU A 52 12.80 6.64 -4.38
C LEU A 52 12.54 5.27 -5.01
N THR A 53 11.77 5.23 -6.10
CA THR A 53 11.49 3.98 -6.83
C THR A 53 12.29 3.92 -8.12
N ILE A 54 12.97 2.81 -8.35
CA ILE A 54 13.70 2.49 -9.58
C ILE A 54 13.03 1.32 -10.25
N LYS A 55 12.54 1.53 -11.46
CA LYS A 55 12.00 0.47 -12.31
C LYS A 55 13.13 -0.14 -13.14
N LEU A 56 13.23 -1.46 -13.13
CA LEU A 56 14.09 -2.25 -14.04
C LEU A 56 13.32 -2.67 -15.29
N GLN A 57 11.99 -2.80 -15.15
CA GLN A 57 11.05 -3.11 -16.23
C GLN A 57 9.87 -2.14 -16.16
N ASP A 58 9.24 -1.86 -17.29
CA ASP A 58 8.03 -1.02 -17.33
C ASP A 58 6.79 -1.82 -16.94
N ARG A 59 6.60 -1.97 -15.65
CA ARG A 59 5.46 -2.66 -15.01
C ARG A 59 4.84 -1.76 -13.95
N ASP A 60 3.61 -2.04 -13.57
CA ASP A 60 2.94 -1.37 -12.46
C ASP A 60 3.65 -1.65 -11.13
N LYS A 61 3.79 -0.63 -10.30
CA LYS A 61 4.48 -0.70 -9.01
C LYS A 61 3.59 -1.36 -7.96
N ILE A 62 3.39 -2.66 -8.08
CA ILE A 62 2.65 -3.44 -7.11
C ILE A 62 3.64 -4.30 -6.32
N PHE A 63 3.68 -4.11 -5.01
CA PHE A 63 4.51 -4.87 -4.11
C PHE A 63 3.75 -6.07 -3.55
N GLY A 64 4.39 -7.23 -3.48
CA GLY A 64 3.83 -8.42 -2.85
C GLY A 64 3.08 -9.36 -3.79
N LEU A 65 3.21 -9.22 -5.11
CA LEU A 65 2.60 -10.15 -6.08
C LEU A 65 3.08 -11.59 -5.90
N ASP A 66 4.34 -11.77 -5.48
CA ASP A 66 4.96 -13.06 -5.19
C ASP A 66 4.42 -13.76 -3.93
N ARG A 67 3.54 -13.10 -3.15
CA ARG A 67 3.10 -13.56 -1.82
C ARG A 67 1.59 -13.70 -1.69
N VAL A 68 0.84 -13.34 -2.73
CA VAL A 68 -0.64 -13.35 -2.66
C VAL A 68 -1.23 -14.48 -3.48
N THR A 69 -2.39 -14.95 -3.04
CA THR A 69 -3.18 -15.97 -3.73
C THR A 69 -4.63 -15.55 -3.83
N LYS A 70 -5.31 -16.04 -4.87
CA LYS A 70 -6.76 -15.83 -5.05
C LYS A 70 -7.64 -16.68 -4.12
N LYS A 71 -7.06 -17.62 -3.40
CA LYS A 71 -7.81 -18.53 -2.52
C LYS A 71 -8.34 -17.84 -1.26
N GLU A 72 -7.80 -16.68 -0.94
CA GLU A 72 -8.12 -15.91 0.27
C GLU A 72 -8.44 -14.45 -0.08
N PRO A 73 -9.17 -13.72 0.78
CA PRO A 73 -9.41 -12.30 0.59
C PRO A 73 -8.10 -11.53 0.43
N ILE A 74 -8.01 -10.68 -0.62
CA ILE A 74 -6.81 -9.91 -0.91
C ILE A 74 -6.97 -8.51 -0.33
N TYR A 75 -5.99 -8.11 0.51
CA TYR A 75 -5.90 -6.77 1.05
C TYR A 75 -5.01 -5.91 0.17
N VAL A 76 -5.38 -4.64 0.03
CA VAL A 76 -4.65 -3.64 -0.74
C VAL A 76 -4.38 -2.43 0.14
N VAL A 77 -3.11 -2.12 0.35
CA VAL A 77 -2.65 -0.95 1.13
C VAL A 77 -1.83 0.00 0.25
N GLU A 78 -1.51 1.19 0.74
CA GLU A 78 -0.66 2.13 0.03
C GLU A 78 0.83 1.75 0.13
N GLY A 79 1.30 1.47 1.33
CA GLY A 79 2.72 1.31 1.63
C GLY A 79 3.21 -0.14 1.65
N PRO A 80 4.37 -0.45 1.02
CA PRO A 80 4.95 -1.79 1.10
C PRO A 80 5.18 -2.29 2.54
N LEU A 81 5.56 -1.41 3.47
CA LEU A 81 5.80 -1.80 4.86
C LEU A 81 4.52 -2.22 5.57
N ASP A 82 3.41 -1.50 5.35
CA ASP A 82 2.12 -1.84 5.94
C ASP A 82 1.63 -3.22 5.46
N SER A 83 1.89 -3.54 4.18
CA SER A 83 1.51 -4.83 3.61
C SER A 83 2.22 -6.03 4.24
N LEU A 84 3.37 -5.83 4.90
CA LEU A 84 4.11 -6.90 5.58
C LEU A 84 3.42 -7.36 6.87
N PHE A 85 2.51 -6.57 7.39
CA PHE A 85 1.77 -6.85 8.62
C PHE A 85 0.36 -7.41 8.39
N LEU A 86 0.00 -7.68 7.13
CA LEU A 86 -1.26 -8.34 6.77
C LEU A 86 -0.98 -9.59 5.96
N ASP A 87 -1.77 -10.63 6.18
CA ASP A 87 -1.73 -11.81 5.33
C ASP A 87 -2.42 -11.52 4.00
N ASN A 88 -1.95 -12.17 2.95
CA ASN A 88 -2.49 -12.05 1.59
C ASN A 88 -2.69 -10.59 1.13
N CYS A 89 -1.65 -9.76 1.28
CA CYS A 89 -1.69 -8.33 1.07
C CYS A 89 -0.68 -7.86 0.03
N ILE A 90 -1.13 -6.93 -0.82
CA ILE A 90 -0.31 -6.17 -1.76
C ILE A 90 -0.27 -4.69 -1.40
N ALA A 91 0.76 -4.00 -1.89
CA ALA A 91 0.81 -2.54 -1.80
C ALA A 91 0.94 -1.91 -3.18
N VAL A 92 0.19 -0.82 -3.41
CA VAL A 92 0.11 -0.13 -4.71
C VAL A 92 0.84 1.22 -4.73
N GLY A 93 1.85 1.40 -3.93
CA GLY A 93 2.87 2.46 -3.92
C GLY A 93 2.53 3.80 -4.61
N GLY A 94 1.50 4.52 -4.17
CA GLY A 94 1.02 5.75 -4.80
C GLY A 94 0.38 5.53 -6.18
N ALA A 95 0.03 4.29 -6.51
CA ALA A 95 -0.63 3.93 -7.75
C ALA A 95 -2.15 4.12 -7.68
N ASP A 96 -2.75 4.12 -8.85
CA ASP A 96 -4.19 4.17 -9.01
C ASP A 96 -4.80 2.85 -8.50
N PHE A 97 -5.48 2.91 -7.35
CA PHE A 97 -6.20 1.77 -6.76
C PHE A 97 -7.30 1.20 -7.68
N ASP A 98 -7.65 1.90 -8.74
CA ASP A 98 -8.74 1.50 -9.66
C ASP A 98 -8.25 0.69 -10.85
N ARG A 99 -6.94 0.51 -11.02
CA ARG A 99 -6.42 -0.29 -12.13
C ARG A 99 -6.86 -1.75 -12.01
N PRO A 100 -7.15 -2.39 -13.15
CA PRO A 100 -7.34 -3.83 -13.17
C PRO A 100 -6.11 -4.54 -12.59
N LEU A 101 -6.34 -5.43 -11.65
CA LEU A 101 -5.30 -6.25 -11.05
C LEU A 101 -5.44 -7.68 -11.56
N SER A 102 -4.33 -8.27 -11.99
CA SER A 102 -4.25 -9.69 -12.33
C SER A 102 -3.34 -10.40 -11.32
N ILE A 103 -3.78 -11.52 -10.79
CA ILE A 103 -3.01 -12.38 -9.90
C ILE A 103 -3.19 -13.82 -10.39
N GLU A 104 -2.09 -14.59 -10.42
CA GLU A 104 -2.08 -15.96 -10.95
C GLU A 104 -2.68 -16.01 -12.37
N GLY A 105 -2.33 -15.03 -13.23
CA GLY A 105 -2.82 -14.92 -14.61
C GLY A 105 -4.32 -14.65 -14.76
N SER A 106 -5.04 -14.34 -13.69
CA SER A 106 -6.48 -14.09 -13.70
C SER A 106 -6.81 -12.71 -13.20
N LEU A 107 -7.72 -12.03 -13.89
CA LEU A 107 -8.24 -10.73 -13.47
C LEU A 107 -8.97 -10.86 -12.13
N ILE A 108 -8.65 -9.94 -11.21
CA ILE A 108 -9.30 -9.85 -9.91
C ILE A 108 -10.52 -8.95 -10.00
N THR A 109 -11.65 -9.44 -9.52
CA THR A 109 -12.89 -8.64 -9.48
C THR A 109 -12.89 -7.67 -8.29
N ASN A 110 -13.66 -6.60 -8.40
CA ASN A 110 -13.77 -5.59 -7.35
C ASN A 110 -14.23 -6.16 -6.00
N GLY A 111 -15.05 -7.21 -6.01
CA GLY A 111 -15.54 -7.87 -4.79
C GLY A 111 -14.51 -8.74 -4.06
N GLU A 112 -13.40 -9.09 -4.71
CA GLU A 112 -12.31 -9.88 -4.13
C GLU A 112 -11.29 -9.03 -3.37
N LEU A 113 -11.26 -7.71 -3.62
CA LEU A 113 -10.31 -6.78 -3.03
C LEU A 113 -10.91 -6.04 -1.84
N THR A 114 -10.14 -5.93 -0.77
CA THR A 114 -10.40 -5.04 0.36
C THR A 114 -9.33 -3.97 0.42
N VAL A 115 -9.70 -2.72 0.16
CA VAL A 115 -8.76 -1.60 0.23
C VAL A 115 -8.71 -1.05 1.65
N VAL A 116 -7.50 -0.88 2.15
CA VAL A 116 -7.22 -0.39 3.51
C VAL A 116 -6.37 0.86 3.39
N PHE A 117 -6.98 2.02 3.56
CA PHE A 117 -6.33 3.33 3.56
C PHE A 117 -5.81 3.69 4.95
N ASP A 118 -4.91 4.66 5.01
CA ASP A 118 -4.51 5.30 6.26
C ASP A 118 -5.73 5.83 7.00
N ASN A 119 -5.70 5.79 8.34
CA ASN A 119 -6.76 6.29 9.20
C ASN A 119 -6.69 7.81 9.35
N GLU A 120 -6.94 8.51 8.26
CA GLU A 120 -6.88 9.98 8.18
C GLU A 120 -8.24 10.60 7.79
N PRO A 121 -9.26 10.54 8.64
CA PRO A 121 -10.63 11.00 8.30
C PRO A 121 -10.74 12.52 8.06
N ARG A 122 -9.69 13.31 8.35
CA ARG A 122 -9.58 14.74 8.04
C ARG A 122 -8.77 15.04 6.78
N ASN A 123 -8.15 14.05 6.17
CA ASN A 123 -7.38 14.20 4.96
C ASN A 123 -8.30 14.15 3.74
N LYS A 124 -8.43 15.27 3.02
CA LYS A 124 -9.31 15.37 1.85
C LYS A 124 -8.95 14.40 0.73
N GLU A 125 -7.66 14.13 0.52
CA GLU A 125 -7.22 13.22 -0.55
C GLU A 125 -7.58 11.77 -0.19
N ILE A 126 -7.35 11.34 1.06
CA ILE A 126 -7.76 10.00 1.52
C ILE A 126 -9.28 9.85 1.43
N CYS A 127 -10.05 10.85 1.85
CA CYS A 127 -11.51 10.81 1.73
C CYS A 127 -11.98 10.66 0.27
N LYS A 128 -11.36 11.37 -0.69
CA LYS A 128 -11.67 11.23 -2.11
C LYS A 128 -11.33 9.83 -2.63
N LEU A 129 -10.20 9.27 -2.23
CA LEU A 129 -9.80 7.92 -2.63
C LEU A 129 -10.76 6.86 -2.09
N ILE A 130 -11.17 6.98 -0.83
CA ILE A 130 -12.19 6.09 -0.22
C ILE A 130 -13.51 6.19 -0.97
N GLU A 131 -14.01 7.39 -1.23
CA GLU A 131 -15.26 7.61 -1.98
C GLU A 131 -15.21 7.01 -3.38
N LYS A 132 -14.11 7.23 -4.09
CA LYS A 132 -13.86 6.63 -5.39
C LYS A 132 -13.87 5.10 -5.32
N THR A 133 -13.18 4.52 -4.34
CA THR A 133 -13.13 3.07 -4.10
C THR A 133 -14.51 2.48 -3.83
N ILE A 134 -15.32 3.14 -3.01
CA ILE A 134 -16.72 2.75 -2.75
C ILE A 134 -17.53 2.76 -4.04
N ASN A 135 -17.39 3.80 -4.85
CA ASN A 135 -18.14 3.96 -6.12
C ASN A 135 -17.76 2.91 -7.17
N THR A 136 -16.56 2.33 -7.11
CA THR A 136 -16.18 1.18 -7.97
C THR A 136 -16.71 -0.16 -7.48
N GLY A 137 -17.42 -0.21 -6.34
CA GLY A 137 -17.99 -1.43 -5.77
C GLY A 137 -16.97 -2.30 -5.02
N ARG A 138 -15.75 -1.81 -4.77
CA ARG A 138 -14.75 -2.52 -3.95
C ARG A 138 -15.10 -2.45 -2.47
N LYS A 139 -14.62 -3.44 -1.72
CA LYS A 139 -14.67 -3.40 -0.26
C LYS A 139 -13.63 -2.39 0.25
N VAL A 140 -13.98 -1.68 1.31
CA VAL A 140 -13.10 -0.71 1.96
C VAL A 140 -13.16 -0.88 3.47
N CYS A 141 -11.98 -0.83 4.11
CA CYS A 141 -11.90 -0.72 5.56
C CYS A 141 -12.12 0.74 5.97
N LEU A 142 -13.08 0.96 6.87
CA LEU A 142 -13.31 2.24 7.54
C LEU A 142 -12.99 2.05 9.03
N TRP A 143 -11.84 2.53 9.44
CA TRP A 143 -11.33 2.32 10.80
C TRP A 143 -12.31 2.77 11.87
N PRO A 144 -12.46 2.01 12.97
CA PRO A 144 -13.36 2.41 14.06
C PRO A 144 -12.87 3.68 14.74
N GLU A 145 -13.78 4.45 15.31
CA GLU A 145 -13.45 5.73 15.99
C GLU A 145 -12.49 5.57 17.18
N SER A 146 -12.47 4.38 17.78
CA SER A 146 -11.52 4.00 18.84
C SER A 146 -10.08 3.90 18.35
N MET A 147 -9.85 3.60 17.06
CA MET A 147 -8.52 3.51 16.47
C MET A 147 -7.91 4.91 16.33
N LYS A 148 -6.80 5.15 17.03
CA LYS A 148 -6.11 6.46 17.04
C LYS A 148 -4.83 6.49 16.23
N HIS A 149 -4.29 5.32 15.87
CA HIS A 149 -3.11 5.19 15.04
C HIS A 149 -3.44 5.55 13.60
N LYS A 150 -2.46 6.16 12.92
CA LYS A 150 -2.61 6.66 11.55
C LYS A 150 -2.61 5.54 10.52
N ASP A 151 -1.67 4.63 10.63
CA ASP A 151 -1.43 3.56 9.68
C ASP A 151 -1.12 2.23 10.40
N ILE A 152 -0.99 1.16 9.63
CA ILE A 152 -0.73 -0.19 10.18
C ILE A 152 0.62 -0.24 10.88
N ASN A 153 1.64 0.41 10.34
CA ASN A 153 2.95 0.46 10.97
C ASN A 153 2.90 1.15 12.34
N ASP A 154 2.15 2.24 12.48
CA ASP A 154 1.92 2.93 13.75
C ASP A 154 1.16 2.02 14.73
N MET A 155 0.22 1.20 14.26
CA MET A 155 -0.51 0.25 15.11
C MET A 155 0.45 -0.81 15.68
N ILE A 156 1.33 -1.37 14.85
CA ILE A 156 2.36 -2.33 15.28
C ILE A 156 3.30 -1.69 16.32
N LEU A 157 3.77 -0.47 16.07
CA LEU A 157 4.61 0.27 17.02
C LEU A 157 3.86 0.60 18.31
N GLY A 158 2.54 0.76 18.24
CA GLY A 158 1.62 0.95 19.37
C GLY A 158 1.31 -0.33 20.15
N GLY A 159 1.82 -1.50 19.72
CA GLY A 159 1.72 -2.77 20.42
C GLY A 159 0.59 -3.69 19.93
N TYR A 160 -0.12 -3.36 18.84
CA TYR A 160 -1.07 -4.27 18.23
C TYR A 160 -0.34 -5.42 17.54
N THR A 161 -0.90 -6.62 17.61
CA THR A 161 -0.44 -7.77 16.83
C THR A 161 -1.01 -7.73 15.41
N LYS A 162 -0.41 -8.49 14.48
CA LYS A 162 -0.92 -8.65 13.11
C LYS A 162 -2.35 -9.19 13.12
N GLU A 163 -2.60 -10.19 13.96
CA GLU A 163 -3.89 -10.86 14.10
C GLU A 163 -4.98 -9.89 14.57
N GLU A 164 -4.67 -9.05 15.56
CA GLU A 164 -5.59 -8.02 16.06
C GLU A 164 -5.92 -7.00 14.98
N ILE A 165 -4.91 -6.52 14.24
CA ILE A 165 -5.11 -5.55 13.15
C ILE A 165 -5.98 -6.17 12.05
N GLN A 166 -5.69 -7.40 11.65
CA GLN A 166 -6.43 -8.09 10.59
C GLN A 166 -7.88 -8.36 11.00
N GLU A 167 -8.12 -8.67 12.27
CA GLU A 167 -9.48 -8.83 12.81
C GLU A 167 -10.23 -7.49 12.84
N ILE A 168 -9.58 -6.41 13.26
CA ILE A 168 -10.17 -5.05 13.20
C ILE A 168 -10.53 -4.68 11.77
N ILE A 169 -9.67 -4.96 10.79
CA ILE A 169 -9.95 -4.71 9.38
C ILE A 169 -11.18 -5.51 8.93
N LYS A 170 -11.24 -6.82 9.23
CA LYS A 170 -12.38 -7.67 8.87
C LYS A 170 -13.71 -7.14 9.41
N GLN A 171 -13.72 -6.74 10.69
CA GLN A 171 -14.92 -6.23 11.36
C GLN A 171 -15.36 -4.85 10.84
N ASN A 172 -14.45 -4.09 10.24
CA ASN A 172 -14.69 -2.73 9.75
C ASN A 172 -14.58 -2.61 8.23
N THR A 173 -14.68 -3.74 7.52
CA THR A 173 -14.73 -3.79 6.06
C THR A 173 -16.18 -3.75 5.57
N PHE A 174 -16.47 -2.81 4.69
CA PHE A 174 -17.80 -2.57 4.15
C PHE A 174 -17.77 -2.52 2.63
N GLN A 175 -18.93 -2.79 2.00
CA GLN A 175 -19.15 -2.65 0.57
C GLN A 175 -20.46 -1.87 0.35
N THR A 176 -20.61 -1.28 -0.84
CA THR A 176 -21.82 -0.53 -1.23
C THR A 176 -23.10 -1.37 -1.02
N PRO A 177 -24.21 -0.81 -0.43
CA PRO A 177 -24.39 0.60 -0.01
C PRO A 177 -23.92 0.91 1.42
N LEU A 178 -23.61 -0.11 2.22
CA LEU A 178 -23.25 0.08 3.64
C LEU A 178 -21.97 0.90 3.79
N ALA A 179 -21.00 0.74 2.89
CA ALA A 179 -19.78 1.53 2.87
C ALA A 179 -20.08 3.04 2.73
N GLN A 180 -21.02 3.43 1.86
CA GLN A 180 -21.43 4.83 1.69
C GLN A 180 -21.99 5.40 2.98
N MET A 181 -22.90 4.68 3.65
CA MET A 181 -23.50 5.12 4.92
C MET A 181 -22.45 5.29 6.03
N ARG A 182 -21.52 4.33 6.15
CA ARG A 182 -20.47 4.36 7.15
C ARG A 182 -19.43 5.45 6.85
N PHE A 183 -19.11 5.69 5.60
CA PHE A 183 -18.17 6.72 5.18
C PHE A 183 -18.62 8.12 5.58
N VAL A 184 -19.91 8.45 5.49
CA VAL A 184 -20.45 9.75 5.91
C VAL A 184 -20.16 10.04 7.39
N THR A 185 -20.23 9.03 8.25
CA THR A 185 -19.89 9.17 9.68
C THR A 185 -18.40 9.10 9.95
N TRP A 186 -17.64 8.36 9.13
CA TRP A 186 -16.19 8.20 9.30
C TRP A 186 -15.43 9.48 8.93
N ARG A 187 -15.78 10.13 7.80
CA ARG A 187 -15.12 11.37 7.37
C ARG A 187 -15.38 12.52 8.35
N LYS A 188 -14.32 13.28 8.64
CA LYS A 188 -14.36 14.44 9.57
C LYS A 188 -13.97 15.74 8.84
N ILE A 189 -14.22 15.82 7.53
CA ILE A 189 -14.08 17.02 6.72
C ILE A 189 -15.46 17.63 6.50
N ASN A 190 -15.53 18.97 6.56
CA ASN A 190 -16.71 19.70 6.12
C ASN A 190 -16.63 19.88 4.60
N ASP A 191 -17.76 19.74 3.93
CA ASP A 191 -17.91 19.98 2.49
C ASP A 191 -17.70 21.46 2.15
#